data_c764e30c85ae192e3e063957cca33c07
#
_entry.id   c764e30c85ae192e3e063957cca33c07
#
_cell.length_a   1.000
_cell.length_b   1.000
_cell.length_c   1.000
_cell.angle_alpha   90.00
_cell.angle_beta   90.00
_cell.angle_gamma   90.00
#
_symmetry.space_group_name_H-M   'P 1'
#
loop_
_entity.id
_entity.type
_entity.pdbx_description
1 polymer ?
#
loop_
_entity_poly.entity_id
_entity_poly.type
_entity_poly.pdbx_seq_one_letter_code
_entity_poly.pdbx_strand_id
1 'polypeptide(L)'
;MAGDGDALTIHEAAETTGWSPRMLRYVERSGLVVAGRSRSGYRLYGPAELQRLRTLRELLERFELGLSDVGFALRLRRDADLREAVEEWFEAEPLRPEHVDAADWLRWEQRKHEALLASAARPPAGTESDHDHAMETAPR
;
A
#
# COMPACT_ATOMS: atom_id res chain seq x y z
N MET A 1 -4.44 -25.05 -23.28
CA MET A 1 -3.11 -24.63 -22.90
C MET A 1 -2.97 -23.13 -22.96
N ALA A 2 -2.60 -22.53 -21.87
CA ALA A 2 -2.44 -21.09 -21.84
C ALA A 2 -1.09 -20.69 -22.43
N GLY A 3 -1.12 -20.15 -23.62
CA GLY A 3 0.07 -19.60 -24.22
C GLY A 3 0.01 -18.09 -24.23
N ASP A 4 1.02 -17.48 -24.80
CA ASP A 4 1.04 -16.03 -24.90
C ASP A 4 -0.17 -15.49 -25.65
N GLY A 5 -0.72 -16.29 -26.56
CA GLY A 5 -1.87 -15.88 -27.32
C GLY A 5 -3.17 -15.77 -26.53
N ASP A 6 -3.22 -16.44 -25.37
CA ASP A 6 -4.41 -16.43 -24.52
C ASP A 6 -4.33 -15.40 -23.40
N ALA A 7 -3.28 -14.59 -23.37
CA ALA A 7 -3.06 -13.62 -22.32
C ALA A 7 -2.99 -12.21 -22.90
N LEU A 8 -3.40 -11.25 -22.12
CA LEU A 8 -3.43 -9.84 -22.51
C LEU A 8 -2.21 -9.09 -22.00
N THR A 9 -1.78 -8.10 -22.77
CA THR A 9 -0.76 -7.15 -22.31
C THR A 9 -1.39 -6.25 -21.25
N ILE A 10 -0.54 -5.47 -20.55
CA ILE A 10 -1.05 -4.58 -19.52
C ILE A 10 -2.03 -3.55 -20.10
N HIS A 11 -1.80 -3.07 -21.31
CA HIS A 11 -2.72 -2.11 -21.93
C HIS A 11 -4.05 -2.74 -22.31
N GLU A 12 -4.01 -3.95 -22.84
CA GLU A 12 -5.22 -4.68 -23.16
C GLU A 12 -6.00 -5.05 -21.90
N ALA A 13 -5.29 -5.44 -20.85
CA ALA A 13 -5.90 -5.76 -19.57
C ALA A 13 -6.57 -4.51 -18.96
N ALA A 14 -5.93 -3.38 -19.08
CA ALA A 14 -6.48 -2.11 -18.59
C ALA A 14 -7.79 -1.79 -19.29
N GLU A 15 -7.83 -1.93 -20.61
CA GLU A 15 -9.04 -1.67 -21.37
C GLU A 15 -10.16 -2.64 -21.01
N THR A 16 -9.81 -3.90 -20.81
CA THR A 16 -10.78 -4.95 -20.53
C THR A 16 -11.37 -4.83 -19.13
N THR A 17 -10.55 -4.49 -18.14
CA THR A 17 -10.98 -4.51 -16.74
C THR A 17 -11.38 -3.12 -16.22
N GLY A 18 -10.99 -2.07 -16.91
CA GLY A 18 -11.22 -0.71 -16.44
C GLY A 18 -10.15 -0.19 -15.47
N TRP A 19 -9.18 -1.02 -15.12
CA TRP A 19 -8.03 -0.57 -14.34
C TRP A 19 -7.05 0.20 -15.22
N SER A 20 -6.43 1.25 -14.66
CA SER A 20 -5.38 1.93 -15.42
C SER A 20 -4.10 1.10 -15.37
N PRO A 21 -3.22 1.25 -16.36
CA PRO A 21 -1.93 0.54 -16.31
C PRO A 21 -1.12 0.86 -15.06
N ARG A 22 -1.19 2.11 -14.60
CA ARG A 22 -0.49 2.51 -13.38
C ARG A 22 -1.01 1.73 -12.17
N MET A 23 -2.32 1.61 -12.06
CA MET A 23 -2.93 0.88 -10.95
C MET A 23 -2.63 -0.62 -11.05
N LEU A 24 -2.60 -1.16 -12.26
CA LEU A 24 -2.23 -2.56 -12.45
C LEU A 24 -0.81 -2.84 -11.96
N ARG A 25 0.12 -1.91 -12.20
CA ARG A 25 1.47 -2.04 -11.69
C ARG A 25 1.52 -1.97 -10.17
N TYR A 26 0.71 -1.10 -9.59
CA TYR A 26 0.61 -1.00 -8.14
C TYR A 26 0.05 -2.28 -7.54
N VAL A 27 -1.00 -2.84 -8.13
CA VAL A 27 -1.60 -4.08 -7.67
C VAL A 27 -0.58 -5.21 -7.68
N GLU A 28 0.25 -5.26 -8.71
CA GLU A 28 1.28 -6.28 -8.79
C GLU A 28 2.36 -6.08 -7.73
N ARG A 29 2.82 -4.84 -7.54
CA ARG A 29 3.84 -4.56 -6.52
C ARG A 29 3.35 -4.91 -5.13
N SER A 30 2.06 -4.75 -4.90
CA SER A 30 1.45 -5.09 -3.61
C SER A 30 1.26 -6.58 -3.44
N GLY A 31 1.44 -7.36 -4.50
CA GLY A 31 1.25 -8.80 -4.43
C GLY A 31 -0.20 -9.25 -4.46
N LEU A 32 -1.12 -8.35 -4.76
CA LEU A 32 -2.54 -8.68 -4.79
C LEU A 32 -2.92 -9.50 -6.01
N VAL A 33 -2.40 -9.11 -7.17
CA VAL A 33 -2.57 -9.87 -8.40
C VAL A 33 -1.23 -9.82 -9.14
N VAL A 34 -0.65 -10.97 -9.40
CA VAL A 34 0.66 -11.06 -10.05
C VAL A 34 0.49 -11.56 -11.47
N ALA A 35 0.94 -10.75 -12.43
CA ALA A 35 0.87 -11.11 -13.84
C ALA A 35 1.97 -12.11 -14.20
N GLY A 36 1.70 -12.93 -15.20
CA GLY A 36 2.75 -13.74 -15.79
C GLY A 36 3.69 -12.88 -16.61
N ARG A 37 4.73 -13.51 -17.15
CA ARG A 37 5.70 -12.80 -17.98
C ARG A 37 5.87 -13.52 -19.31
N SER A 38 6.00 -12.75 -20.38
CA SER A 38 6.36 -13.28 -21.68
C SER A 38 7.84 -13.61 -21.66
N ARG A 39 8.32 -14.23 -22.74
CA ARG A 39 9.74 -14.50 -22.89
C ARG A 39 10.56 -13.23 -22.87
N SER A 40 9.98 -12.14 -23.35
CA SER A 40 10.65 -10.83 -23.39
C SER A 40 10.51 -10.07 -22.08
N GLY A 41 9.84 -10.63 -21.07
CA GLY A 41 9.70 -9.99 -19.77
C GLY A 41 8.50 -9.07 -19.64
N TYR A 42 7.63 -9.02 -20.64
CA TYR A 42 6.41 -8.21 -20.55
C TYR A 42 5.36 -8.88 -19.69
N ARG A 43 4.55 -8.07 -19.00
CA ARG A 43 3.45 -8.58 -18.19
C ARG A 43 2.37 -9.17 -19.07
N LEU A 44 1.87 -10.34 -18.66
CA LEU A 44 0.77 -11.02 -19.38
C LEU A 44 -0.31 -11.37 -18.38
N TYR A 45 -1.54 -11.01 -18.72
CA TYR A 45 -2.70 -11.21 -17.87
C TYR A 45 -3.61 -12.26 -18.50
N GLY A 46 -3.68 -13.44 -17.89
CA GLY A 46 -4.55 -14.51 -18.36
C GLY A 46 -5.93 -14.39 -17.74
N PRO A 47 -6.82 -15.35 -18.07
CA PRO A 47 -8.20 -15.34 -17.56
C PRO A 47 -8.30 -15.26 -16.04
N ALA A 48 -7.44 -15.98 -15.34
CA ALA A 48 -7.47 -16.02 -13.88
C ALA A 48 -7.12 -14.64 -13.31
N GLU A 49 -6.10 -14.00 -13.84
CA GLU A 49 -5.70 -12.68 -13.39
C GLU A 49 -6.76 -11.64 -13.70
N LEU A 50 -7.37 -11.72 -14.88
CA LEU A 50 -8.43 -10.79 -15.27
C LEU A 50 -9.64 -10.92 -14.35
N GLN A 51 -10.04 -12.15 -14.03
CA GLN A 51 -11.15 -12.38 -13.13
C GLN A 51 -10.83 -11.83 -11.74
N ARG A 52 -9.62 -12.07 -11.29
CA ARG A 52 -9.21 -11.58 -9.97
C ARG A 52 -9.21 -10.07 -9.91
N LEU A 53 -8.81 -9.40 -10.98
CA LEU A 53 -8.85 -7.94 -11.06
C LEU A 53 -10.28 -7.42 -11.00
N ARG A 54 -11.21 -8.09 -11.69
CA ARG A 54 -12.62 -7.68 -11.67
C ARG A 54 -13.21 -7.85 -10.28
N THR A 55 -12.95 -8.98 -9.64
CA THR A 55 -13.50 -9.23 -8.31
C THR A 55 -12.87 -8.31 -7.26
N LEU A 56 -11.60 -7.96 -7.45
CA LEU A 56 -10.96 -6.98 -6.56
C LEU A 56 -11.67 -5.62 -6.68
N ARG A 57 -11.96 -5.20 -7.90
CA ARG A 57 -12.65 -3.93 -8.10
C ARG A 57 -14.04 -3.95 -7.46
N GLU A 58 -14.75 -5.05 -7.62
CA GLU A 58 -16.07 -5.20 -6.99
C GLU A 58 -15.96 -5.13 -5.47
N LEU A 59 -14.93 -5.74 -4.91
CA LEU A 59 -14.70 -5.71 -3.47
C LEU A 59 -14.48 -4.27 -2.99
N LEU A 60 -13.63 -3.53 -3.70
CA LEU A 60 -13.35 -2.14 -3.33
C LEU A 60 -14.60 -1.27 -3.39
N GLU A 61 -15.40 -1.45 -4.43
CA GLU A 61 -16.62 -0.66 -4.59
C GLU A 61 -17.67 -1.04 -3.55
N ARG A 62 -17.83 -2.33 -3.33
CA ARG A 62 -18.84 -2.81 -2.40
C ARG A 62 -18.63 -2.32 -0.97
N PHE A 63 -17.41 -2.26 -0.53
CA PHE A 63 -17.08 -1.89 0.84
C PHE A 63 -16.43 -0.52 0.94
N GLU A 64 -16.37 0.22 -0.16
CA GLU A 64 -15.79 1.57 -0.19
C GLU A 64 -14.35 1.55 0.32
N LEU A 65 -13.56 0.62 -0.20
CA LEU A 65 -12.17 0.45 0.18
C LEU A 65 -11.23 1.01 -0.89
N GLY A 66 -10.04 1.43 -0.46
CA GLY A 66 -8.96 1.73 -1.38
C GLY A 66 -8.03 0.54 -1.52
N LEU A 67 -7.19 0.58 -2.54
CA LEU A 67 -6.22 -0.49 -2.74
C LEU A 67 -5.26 -0.64 -1.57
N SER A 68 -4.90 0.47 -0.93
CA SER A 68 -4.00 0.42 0.21
C SER A 68 -4.61 -0.36 1.39
N ASP A 69 -5.93 -0.31 1.53
CA ASP A 69 -6.61 -1.07 2.58
C ASP A 69 -6.43 -2.57 2.38
N VAL A 70 -6.63 -3.01 1.14
CA VAL A 70 -6.49 -4.44 0.82
C VAL A 70 -5.03 -4.86 0.87
N GLY A 71 -4.12 -3.97 0.45
CA GLY A 71 -2.69 -4.22 0.56
C GLY A 71 -2.26 -4.40 2.00
N PHE A 72 -2.79 -3.57 2.90
CA PHE A 72 -2.50 -3.68 4.31
C PHE A 72 -3.05 -4.99 4.88
N ALA A 73 -4.27 -5.36 4.48
CA ALA A 73 -4.86 -6.63 4.91
C ALA A 73 -4.00 -7.82 4.49
N LEU A 74 -3.47 -7.78 3.26
CA LEU A 74 -2.59 -8.83 2.78
C LEU A 74 -1.31 -8.89 3.60
N ARG A 75 -0.76 -7.72 3.92
CA ARG A 75 0.45 -7.67 4.73
C ARG A 75 0.21 -8.21 6.13
N LEU A 76 -0.95 -7.92 6.72
CA LEU A 76 -1.33 -8.49 8.02
C LEU A 76 -1.35 -10.01 7.99
N ARG A 77 -1.82 -10.58 6.89
CA ARG A 77 -1.88 -12.04 6.77
C ARG A 77 -0.50 -12.67 6.69
N ARG A 78 0.46 -11.96 6.11
CA ARG A 78 1.81 -12.49 5.86
C ARG A 78 2.83 -12.17 6.91
N ASP A 79 2.58 -11.15 7.73
CA ASP A 79 3.54 -10.63 8.70
C ASP A 79 2.98 -10.81 10.10
N ALA A 80 3.44 -11.86 10.78
CA ALA A 80 2.95 -12.17 12.12
C ALA A 80 3.31 -11.08 13.14
N ASP A 81 4.48 -10.50 13.00
CA ASP A 81 4.91 -9.45 13.93
C ASP A 81 4.03 -8.21 13.79
N LEU A 82 3.70 -7.85 12.56
CA LEU A 82 2.82 -6.71 12.33
C LEU A 82 1.43 -6.99 12.89
N ARG A 83 0.91 -8.20 12.63
CA ARG A 83 -0.41 -8.58 13.13
C ARG A 83 -0.47 -8.49 14.65
N GLU A 84 0.56 -9.00 15.30
CA GLU A 84 0.63 -8.98 16.75
C GLU A 84 0.68 -7.54 17.28
N ALA A 85 1.48 -6.69 16.65
CA ALA A 85 1.58 -5.30 17.06
C ALA A 85 0.25 -4.55 16.90
N VAL A 86 -0.46 -4.82 15.80
CA VAL A 86 -1.76 -4.20 15.56
C VAL A 86 -2.78 -4.68 16.59
N GLU A 87 -2.77 -5.98 16.90
CA GLU A 87 -3.69 -6.53 17.91
C GLU A 87 -3.39 -5.95 19.28
N GLU A 88 -2.13 -5.80 19.63
CA GLU A 88 -1.75 -5.17 20.89
C GLU A 88 -2.26 -3.75 20.98
N TRP A 89 -2.17 -3.02 19.86
CA TRP A 89 -2.67 -1.65 19.84
C TRP A 89 -4.18 -1.59 20.04
N PHE A 90 -4.91 -2.52 19.41
CA PHE A 90 -6.37 -2.56 19.57
C PHE A 90 -6.76 -2.86 21.02
N GLU A 91 -5.98 -3.68 21.71
CA GLU A 91 -6.29 -4.09 23.07
C GLU A 91 -5.71 -3.16 24.12
N ALA A 92 -4.83 -2.25 23.73
CA ALA A 92 -4.20 -1.34 24.67
C ALA A 92 -5.21 -0.33 25.21
N GLU A 93 -5.16 -0.14 26.50
CA GLU A 93 -5.97 0.88 27.15
C GLU A 93 -5.06 2.04 27.55
N PRO A 94 -5.41 3.26 27.18
CA PRO A 94 -4.62 4.41 27.59
C PRO A 94 -4.72 4.57 29.11
N LEU A 95 -3.57 4.52 29.77
CA LEU A 95 -3.51 4.66 31.22
C LEU A 95 -2.99 6.03 31.58
N ARG A 96 -3.86 6.81 32.25
CA ARG A 96 -3.44 8.07 32.83
C ARG A 96 -2.96 7.79 34.26
N PRO A 97 -1.77 8.25 34.63
CA PRO A 97 -1.31 8.10 36.01
C PRO A 97 -2.32 8.77 36.96
N GLU A 98 -2.63 8.10 38.06
CA GLU A 98 -3.64 8.56 38.99
C GLU A 98 -3.35 9.94 39.57
N HIS A 99 -2.08 10.27 39.73
CA HIS A 99 -1.66 11.53 40.35
C HIS A 99 -1.51 12.67 39.34
N VAL A 100 -1.85 12.45 38.08
CA VAL A 100 -1.73 13.47 37.03
C VAL A 100 -3.13 13.96 36.64
N ASP A 101 -3.32 15.26 36.67
CA ASP A 101 -4.58 15.85 36.25
C ASP A 101 -4.83 15.59 34.77
N ALA A 102 -6.10 15.39 34.42
CA ALA A 102 -6.47 15.07 33.04
C ALA A 102 -6.04 16.16 32.04
N ALA A 103 -6.16 17.42 32.42
CA ALA A 103 -5.77 18.50 31.53
C ALA A 103 -4.25 18.55 31.33
N ASP A 104 -3.49 18.28 32.38
CA ASP A 104 -2.03 18.24 32.29
C ASP A 104 -1.56 17.07 31.43
N TRP A 105 -2.20 15.92 31.60
CA TRP A 105 -1.87 14.74 30.81
C TRP A 105 -2.18 14.97 29.33
N LEU A 106 -3.32 15.60 29.06
CA LEU A 106 -3.71 15.89 27.68
C LEU A 106 -2.69 16.84 27.01
N ARG A 107 -2.26 17.89 27.76
CA ARG A 107 -1.26 18.80 27.22
C ARG A 107 0.07 18.10 26.96
N TRP A 108 0.46 17.18 27.85
CA TRP A 108 1.69 16.42 27.67
C TRP A 108 1.60 15.51 26.45
N GLU A 109 0.45 14.85 26.24
CA GLU A 109 0.24 14.00 25.06
C GLU A 109 0.26 14.84 23.79
N GLN A 110 -0.31 16.01 23.80
CA GLN A 110 -0.29 16.89 22.63
C GLN A 110 1.13 17.31 22.26
N ARG A 111 1.93 17.69 23.24
CA ARG A 111 3.33 18.06 22.98
C ARG A 111 4.13 16.90 22.45
N LYS A 112 3.91 15.73 23.00
CA LYS A 112 4.59 14.51 22.56
C LYS A 112 4.22 14.18 21.12
N HIS A 113 2.94 14.30 20.81
CA HIS A 113 2.45 14.03 19.46
C HIS A 113 3.03 15.02 18.45
N GLU A 114 3.05 16.30 18.80
CA GLU A 114 3.64 17.31 17.94
C GLU A 114 5.12 17.07 17.69
N ALA A 115 5.84 16.64 18.72
CA ALA A 115 7.24 16.32 18.57
C ALA A 115 7.46 15.14 17.63
N LEU A 116 6.59 14.12 17.70
CA LEU A 116 6.66 12.98 16.82
C LEU A 116 6.37 13.36 15.38
N LEU A 117 5.37 14.20 15.16
CA LEU A 117 5.05 14.69 13.83
C LEU A 117 6.18 15.50 13.23
N ALA A 118 6.76 16.37 14.02
CA ALA A 118 7.90 17.18 13.57
C ALA A 118 9.08 16.29 13.19
N SER A 119 9.33 15.26 13.99
CA SER A 119 10.41 14.32 13.71
C SER A 119 10.14 13.52 12.44
N ALA A 120 8.90 13.10 12.24
CA ALA A 120 8.53 12.31 11.07
C ALA A 120 8.58 13.14 9.78
N ALA A 121 8.34 14.45 9.88
CA ALA A 121 8.34 15.34 8.72
C ALA A 121 9.77 15.71 8.29
N ARG A 122 10.76 15.48 9.16
CA ARG A 122 12.14 15.84 8.84
C ARG A 122 12.77 14.78 7.95
N PRO A 123 13.30 15.17 6.77
CA PRO A 123 13.93 14.18 5.90
C PRO A 123 15.23 13.68 6.52
N PRO A 124 15.56 12.40 6.30
CA PRO A 124 16.83 11.85 6.80
C PRO A 124 18.01 12.54 6.12
N ALA A 125 19.09 12.67 6.88
CA ALA A 125 20.31 13.24 6.35
C ALA A 125 20.87 12.34 5.25
N GLY A 126 21.31 12.94 4.16
CA GLY A 126 21.92 12.20 3.08
C GLY A 126 21.01 11.80 1.95
N THR A 127 19.73 11.86 2.14
CA THR A 127 18.80 11.53 1.07
C THR A 127 18.45 12.74 0.21
N GLU A 128 18.74 13.91 0.69
CA GLU A 128 18.39 15.13 -0.02
C GLU A 128 19.11 15.26 -1.35
N SER A 129 20.38 14.98 -1.35
CA SER A 129 21.17 15.13 -2.57
C SER A 129 20.74 14.14 -3.63
N ASP A 130 20.45 12.93 -3.22
CA ASP A 130 20.01 11.93 -4.17
C ASP A 130 18.66 12.29 -4.76
N HIS A 131 17.80 12.82 -3.93
CA HIS A 131 16.48 13.21 -4.38
C HIS A 131 16.54 14.36 -5.39
N ASP A 132 17.33 15.37 -5.09
CA ASP A 132 17.48 16.51 -5.97
C ASP A 132 18.06 16.09 -7.31
N HIS A 133 19.05 15.23 -7.27
CA HIS A 133 19.67 14.75 -8.49
C HIS A 133 18.66 13.99 -9.37
N ALA A 134 17.86 13.16 -8.75
CA ALA A 134 16.86 12.41 -9.48
C ALA A 134 15.84 13.33 -10.13
N MET A 135 15.48 14.40 -9.47
CA MET A 135 14.52 15.35 -10.01
C MET A 135 15.06 16.10 -11.21
N GLU A 136 16.33 16.38 -11.20
CA GLU A 136 16.94 17.07 -12.32
C GLU A 136 16.91 16.25 -13.60
N THR A 137 17.00 14.95 -13.45
CA THR A 137 17.01 14.08 -14.62
C THR A 137 15.61 13.69 -15.07
N ALA A 138 14.64 13.84 -14.22
CA ALA A 138 13.29 13.38 -14.52
C ALA A 138 12.61 14.12 -15.67
N PRO A 139 12.78 15.42 -15.82
CA PRO A 139 11.96 16.17 -16.78
C PRO A 139 12.38 16.07 -18.25
N ARG A 140 13.12 15.12 -18.62
CA ARG A 140 13.44 14.98 -20.06
C ARG A 140 12.62 13.89 -20.73
#